data_96138894d5f2a323f3676efb54cd17ee
#
_entry.id   96138894d5f2a323f3676efb54cd17ee
#
_cell.length_a   1.000
_cell.length_b   1.000
_cell.length_c   1.000
_cell.angle_alpha   90.00
_cell.angle_beta   90.00
_cell.angle_gamma   90.00
#
_symmetry.space_group_name_H-M   'P 1'
#
loop_
_entity.id
_entity.type
_entity.pdbx_description
1 polymer ?
#
loop_
_entity_poly.entity_id
_entity_poly.type
_entity_poly.pdbx_seq_one_letter_code
_entity_poly.pdbx_strand_id
1 'polypeptide(L)'
;MKLGKNRVLQSILVCQQKGTTRRSGIAPLTTRCMAPPKVLLFGSSGGTGRYVAKFALEADHNVIAFVRNPAKLRSVLRQVGVSPALVENNLKILEGDLTDLNAVRSAVRDSVLSHANGDVIIECAGKPKGCQILAGKPMLLPAVRAIAETMREIGLKRILIQTGAMSSDTRLYRDPSYLFKACLVTFMSPLMCIKGMVSDNYALVPYVYREMDDLEWIVSRPGLLAEKPSRSTDAKALGVAWSEAFVTSYVDLGEWTAKAVFNADLVHTSPSLAYVKRK
;
A
#
# COMPACT_ATOMS: atom_id res chain seq x y z
N MET A 1 -30.89 3.20 29.35
CA MET A 1 -31.29 1.78 29.50
C MET A 1 -31.57 1.20 28.14
N LYS A 2 -30.90 0.16 27.78
CA LYS A 2 -30.91 -0.82 26.69
C LYS A 2 -29.72 -0.76 25.75
N LEU A 3 -28.84 -1.60 26.03
CA LEU A 3 -27.86 -2.47 25.42
C LEU A 3 -28.23 -2.89 23.97
N GLY A 4 -27.33 -2.62 23.03
CA GLY A 4 -27.25 -3.24 21.72
C GLY A 4 -25.95 -4.03 21.59
N LYS A 5 -25.99 -5.30 21.89
CA LYS A 5 -24.87 -6.25 21.93
C LYS A 5 -24.45 -6.71 20.54
N ASN A 6 -23.13 -6.73 20.35
CA ASN A 6 -22.36 -7.77 19.65
C ASN A 6 -23.00 -8.55 18.49
N ARG A 7 -22.65 -8.15 17.26
CA ARG A 7 -22.83 -9.01 16.05
C ARG A 7 -21.51 -9.60 15.48
N VAL A 8 -20.40 -9.42 16.14
CA VAL A 8 -19.09 -9.89 15.65
C VAL A 8 -18.68 -11.26 16.20
N LEU A 9 -19.36 -11.78 17.22
CA LEU A 9 -19.04 -13.09 17.83
C LEU A 9 -19.85 -14.27 17.31
N GLN A 10 -20.71 -14.10 16.30
CA GLN A 10 -21.52 -15.21 15.78
C GLN A 10 -20.94 -15.93 14.55
N SER A 11 -19.86 -15.45 13.96
CA SER A 11 -19.25 -16.11 12.79
C SER A 11 -18.20 -17.18 13.13
N ILE A 12 -17.81 -17.32 14.38
CA ILE A 12 -16.80 -18.31 14.82
C ILE A 12 -17.40 -19.59 15.43
N LEU A 13 -18.68 -19.59 15.75
CA LEU A 13 -19.32 -20.71 16.49
C LEU A 13 -20.24 -21.63 15.66
N VAL A 14 -20.26 -21.52 14.34
CA VAL A 14 -21.12 -22.38 13.47
C VAL A 14 -20.35 -23.58 12.89
N CYS A 15 -19.11 -23.79 13.23
CA CYS A 15 -18.33 -24.93 12.72
C CYS A 15 -18.28 -26.17 13.65
N GLN A 16 -19.07 -26.19 14.74
CA GLN A 16 -19.21 -27.41 15.56
C GLN A 16 -20.68 -27.76 15.76
N GLN A 17 -21.02 -28.95 15.30
CA GLN A 17 -22.24 -29.74 15.47
C GLN A 17 -23.29 -29.64 14.35
N LYS A 18 -23.16 -30.61 13.43
CA LYS A 18 -24.25 -31.55 13.09
C LYS A 18 -23.65 -32.70 12.26
N GLY A 19 -23.22 -33.72 12.94
CA GLY A 19 -23.11 -35.08 12.36
C GLY A 19 -24.45 -35.73 12.50
N THR A 20 -25.00 -36.19 11.40
CA THR A 20 -25.52 -37.53 11.19
C THR A 20 -26.40 -37.56 9.92
N THR A 21 -26.06 -38.52 9.11
CA THR A 21 -26.77 -39.39 8.21
C THR A 21 -26.66 -39.13 6.69
N ARG A 22 -25.86 -40.06 6.12
CA ARG A 22 -26.03 -40.88 4.92
C ARG A 22 -25.89 -40.31 3.51
N ARG A 23 -24.83 -40.84 2.86
CA ARG A 23 -24.73 -41.33 1.46
C ARG A 23 -24.90 -40.30 0.33
N SER A 24 -23.76 -39.81 -0.12
CA SER A 24 -23.34 -39.87 -1.53
C SER A 24 -21.86 -39.46 -1.56
N GLY A 25 -21.02 -40.22 -2.29
CA GLY A 25 -19.56 -40.12 -2.23
C GLY A 25 -18.99 -38.90 -2.96
N ILE A 26 -19.21 -37.72 -2.39
CA ILE A 26 -18.46 -36.53 -2.72
C ILE A 26 -17.59 -36.26 -1.49
N ALA A 27 -16.29 -36.46 -1.64
CA ALA A 27 -15.34 -36.07 -0.61
C ALA A 27 -15.62 -34.63 -0.18
N PRO A 28 -15.70 -34.33 1.13
CA PRO A 28 -15.85 -32.95 1.56
C PRO A 28 -14.68 -32.15 0.98
N LEU A 29 -14.98 -31.12 0.21
CA LEU A 29 -14.01 -30.08 -0.11
C LEU A 29 -13.50 -29.56 1.23
N THR A 30 -12.35 -30.06 1.66
CA THR A 30 -11.63 -29.51 2.81
C THR A 30 -11.36 -28.07 2.47
N THR A 31 -12.15 -27.17 3.00
CA THR A 31 -11.88 -25.73 2.97
C THR A 31 -10.55 -25.57 3.72
N ARG A 32 -9.47 -25.59 2.95
CA ARG A 32 -8.12 -25.34 3.48
C ARG A 32 -8.19 -23.95 4.08
N CYS A 33 -8.17 -23.84 5.40
CA CYS A 33 -8.01 -22.55 6.07
C CYS A 33 -6.69 -21.99 5.57
N MET A 34 -6.76 -21.11 4.57
CA MET A 34 -5.58 -20.41 4.07
C MET A 34 -5.08 -19.52 5.18
N ALA A 35 -3.77 -19.54 5.41
CA ALA A 35 -3.17 -18.57 6.32
C ALA A 35 -3.48 -17.14 5.83
N PRO A 36 -3.66 -16.16 6.74
CA PRO A 36 -3.89 -14.79 6.33
C PRO A 36 -2.76 -14.29 5.43
N PRO A 37 -3.07 -13.51 4.38
CA PRO A 37 -2.07 -13.00 3.45
C PRO A 37 -0.99 -12.21 4.17
N LYS A 38 0.24 -12.33 3.67
CA LYS A 38 1.38 -11.51 4.12
C LYS A 38 1.44 -10.23 3.30
N VAL A 39 1.77 -9.13 3.98
CA VAL A 39 1.99 -7.82 3.37
C VAL A 39 3.43 -7.40 3.63
N LEU A 40 4.29 -7.44 2.61
CA LEU A 40 5.61 -6.82 2.71
C LEU A 40 5.48 -5.32 2.43
N LEU A 41 5.80 -4.51 3.43
CA LEU A 41 5.57 -3.07 3.41
C LEU A 41 6.89 -2.30 3.49
N PHE A 42 7.21 -1.59 2.41
CA PHE A 42 8.29 -0.60 2.37
C PHE A 42 7.75 0.78 2.79
N GLY A 43 8.52 1.51 3.59
CA GLY A 43 8.15 2.84 4.07
C GLY A 43 7.16 2.87 5.23
N SER A 44 7.00 1.77 5.97
CA SER A 44 6.03 1.59 7.07
C SER A 44 6.15 2.60 8.22
N SER A 45 7.29 3.24 8.44
CA SER A 45 7.46 4.31 9.45
C SER A 45 7.15 5.72 8.94
N GLY A 46 6.75 5.84 7.66
CA GLY A 46 6.37 7.11 7.02
C GLY A 46 4.93 7.54 7.34
N GLY A 47 4.55 8.71 6.82
CA GLY A 47 3.20 9.28 7.03
C GLY A 47 2.08 8.32 6.63
N THR A 48 2.08 7.83 5.39
CA THR A 48 1.08 6.86 4.91
C THR A 48 1.36 5.46 5.45
N GLY A 49 2.62 4.99 5.36
CA GLY A 49 2.97 3.59 5.64
C GLY A 49 2.62 3.13 7.06
N ARG A 50 2.68 4.00 8.08
CA ARG A 50 2.26 3.65 9.44
C ARG A 50 0.76 3.35 9.54
N TYR A 51 -0.07 4.03 8.73
CA TYR A 51 -1.50 3.75 8.67
C TYR A 51 -1.79 2.52 7.81
N VAL A 52 -1.03 2.29 6.72
CA VAL A 52 -1.10 1.02 5.98
C VAL A 52 -0.80 -0.16 6.90
N ALA A 53 0.29 -0.08 7.68
CA ALA A 53 0.64 -1.10 8.66
C ALA A 53 -0.47 -1.30 9.71
N LYS A 54 -1.03 -0.18 10.24
CA LYS A 54 -2.15 -0.23 11.18
C LYS A 54 -3.33 -1.00 10.62
N PHE A 55 -3.85 -0.59 9.46
CA PHE A 55 -5.05 -1.19 8.89
C PHE A 55 -4.84 -2.62 8.39
N ALA A 56 -3.64 -2.96 7.91
CA ALA A 56 -3.30 -4.34 7.57
C ALA A 56 -3.26 -5.25 8.81
N LEU A 57 -2.64 -4.78 9.91
CA LEU A 57 -2.61 -5.52 11.19
C LEU A 57 -4.01 -5.67 11.80
N GLU A 58 -4.86 -4.63 11.75
CA GLU A 58 -6.24 -4.66 12.24
C GLU A 58 -7.16 -5.55 11.37
N ALA A 59 -6.76 -5.84 10.13
CA ALA A 59 -7.40 -6.81 9.25
C ALA A 59 -6.81 -8.22 9.39
N ASP A 60 -6.04 -8.50 10.45
CA ASP A 60 -5.39 -9.78 10.77
C ASP A 60 -4.37 -10.25 9.71
N HIS A 61 -3.86 -9.34 8.87
CA HIS A 61 -2.77 -9.68 7.96
C HIS A 61 -1.43 -9.78 8.69
N ASN A 62 -0.56 -10.67 8.22
CA ASN A 62 0.83 -10.73 8.65
C ASN A 62 1.64 -9.64 7.93
N VAL A 63 2.07 -8.61 8.65
CA VAL A 63 2.84 -7.49 8.10
C VAL A 63 4.33 -7.74 8.28
N ILE A 64 5.08 -7.63 7.19
CA ILE A 64 6.55 -7.66 7.18
C ILE A 64 7.00 -6.24 6.80
N ALA A 65 7.53 -5.51 7.76
CA ALA A 65 7.90 -4.11 7.58
C ALA A 65 9.40 -3.97 7.34
N PHE A 66 9.78 -3.46 6.16
CA PHE A 66 11.18 -3.12 5.87
C PHE A 66 11.46 -1.67 6.24
N VAL A 67 12.35 -1.43 7.20
CA VAL A 67 12.62 -0.11 7.78
C VAL A 67 14.07 0.10 8.17
N ARG A 68 14.53 1.36 8.15
CA ARG A 68 15.86 1.76 8.64
C ARG A 68 15.97 1.80 10.17
N ASN A 69 14.85 1.96 10.87
CA ASN A 69 14.84 2.14 12.32
C ASN A 69 13.64 1.41 12.92
N PRO A 70 13.83 0.20 13.45
CA PRO A 70 12.79 -0.60 14.09
C PRO A 70 12.12 0.08 15.29
N ALA A 71 12.90 0.80 16.12
CA ALA A 71 12.38 1.49 17.30
C ALA A 71 11.41 2.62 16.92
N LYS A 72 11.75 3.37 15.85
CA LYS A 72 10.86 4.39 15.29
C LYS A 72 9.56 3.78 14.80
N LEU A 73 9.59 2.63 14.10
CA LEU A 73 8.38 1.97 13.64
C LEU A 73 7.48 1.60 14.81
N ARG A 74 8.00 0.94 15.83
CA ARG A 74 7.23 0.57 17.04
C ARG A 74 6.61 1.79 17.71
N SER A 75 7.36 2.90 17.80
CA SER A 75 6.87 4.16 18.37
C SER A 75 5.71 4.74 17.56
N VAL A 76 5.82 4.85 16.24
CA VAL A 76 4.75 5.43 15.40
C VAL A 76 3.51 4.54 15.34
N LEU A 77 3.65 3.20 15.37
CA LEU A 77 2.50 2.29 15.44
C LEU A 77 1.73 2.45 16.76
N ARG A 78 2.44 2.62 17.87
CA ARG A 78 1.81 2.93 19.16
C ARG A 78 1.07 4.27 19.11
N GLN A 79 1.67 5.29 18.52
CA GLN A 79 1.06 6.63 18.37
C GLN A 79 -0.23 6.59 17.55
N VAL A 80 -0.33 5.74 16.53
CA VAL A 80 -1.55 5.59 15.73
C VAL A 80 -2.53 4.57 16.31
N GLY A 81 -2.27 4.04 17.50
CA GLY A 81 -3.21 3.21 18.26
C GLY A 81 -3.21 1.73 17.88
N VAL A 82 -2.14 1.19 17.31
CA VAL A 82 -2.03 -0.27 17.10
C VAL A 82 -1.79 -0.96 18.44
N SER A 83 -2.57 -2.01 18.71
CA SER A 83 -2.43 -2.75 19.97
C SER A 83 -1.08 -3.48 20.05
N PRO A 84 -0.45 -3.56 21.23
CA PRO A 84 0.79 -4.31 21.42
C PRO A 84 0.69 -5.76 20.97
N ALA A 85 -0.43 -6.42 21.23
CA ALA A 85 -0.65 -7.81 20.85
C ALA A 85 -0.60 -8.02 19.33
N LEU A 86 -1.18 -7.11 18.53
CA LEU A 86 -1.06 -7.18 17.06
C LEU A 86 0.38 -6.99 16.58
N VAL A 87 1.11 -6.09 17.25
CA VAL A 87 2.53 -5.86 16.90
C VAL A 87 3.39 -7.09 17.23
N GLU A 88 3.11 -7.78 18.34
CA GLU A 88 3.86 -8.96 18.75
C GLU A 88 3.53 -10.19 17.87
N ASN A 89 2.25 -10.38 17.55
CA ASN A 89 1.81 -11.59 16.87
C ASN A 89 1.91 -11.50 15.34
N ASN A 90 1.64 -10.32 14.74
CA ASN A 90 1.42 -10.18 13.30
C ASN A 90 2.44 -9.25 12.61
N LEU A 91 3.42 -8.67 13.34
CA LEU A 91 4.43 -7.80 12.75
C LEU A 91 5.84 -8.40 12.81
N LYS A 92 6.41 -8.71 11.66
CA LYS A 92 7.84 -8.97 11.48
C LYS A 92 8.53 -7.71 11.00
N ILE A 93 9.69 -7.37 11.56
CA ILE A 93 10.48 -6.21 11.14
C ILE A 93 11.77 -6.70 10.50
N LEU A 94 12.06 -6.20 9.30
CA LEU A 94 13.32 -6.36 8.60
C LEU A 94 14.02 -4.99 8.59
N GLU A 95 15.25 -4.95 9.09
CA GLU A 95 16.04 -3.71 9.11
C GLU A 95 16.84 -3.57 7.82
N GLY A 96 16.76 -2.38 7.19
CA GLY A 96 17.52 -2.08 5.99
C GLY A 96 17.17 -0.71 5.40
N ASP A 97 17.95 -0.26 4.45
CA ASP A 97 17.75 1.00 3.72
C ASP A 97 17.27 0.72 2.29
N LEU A 98 16.26 1.47 1.84
CA LEU A 98 15.70 1.34 0.49
C LEU A 98 16.72 1.71 -0.61
N THR A 99 17.76 2.45 -0.28
CA THR A 99 18.88 2.77 -1.19
C THR A 99 19.88 1.65 -1.35
N ASP A 100 19.87 0.66 -0.45
CA ASP A 100 20.63 -0.58 -0.57
C ASP A 100 19.79 -1.62 -1.33
N LEU A 101 20.02 -1.72 -2.63
CA LEU A 101 19.26 -2.60 -3.51
C LEU A 101 19.47 -4.09 -3.17
N ASN A 102 20.59 -4.47 -2.57
CA ASN A 102 20.80 -5.84 -2.12
C ASN A 102 19.95 -6.14 -0.89
N ALA A 103 19.90 -5.22 0.07
CA ALA A 103 18.99 -5.36 1.22
C ALA A 103 17.53 -5.40 0.78
N VAL A 104 17.13 -4.62 -0.23
CA VAL A 104 15.77 -4.66 -0.81
C VAL A 104 15.47 -6.04 -1.42
N ARG A 105 16.37 -6.59 -2.25
CA ARG A 105 16.21 -7.93 -2.85
C ARG A 105 16.13 -9.02 -1.77
N SER A 106 17.01 -8.97 -0.77
CA SER A 106 16.99 -9.90 0.36
C SER A 106 15.67 -9.82 1.12
N ALA A 107 15.17 -8.60 1.39
CA ALA A 107 13.87 -8.42 2.07
C ALA A 107 12.71 -9.08 1.33
N VAL A 108 12.68 -9.00 -0.02
CA VAL A 108 11.64 -9.66 -0.82
C VAL A 108 11.79 -11.20 -0.77
N ARG A 109 13.02 -11.74 -0.93
CA ARG A 109 13.27 -13.20 -0.88
C ARG A 109 13.00 -13.79 0.51
N ASP A 110 13.52 -13.14 1.57
CA ASP A 110 13.47 -13.65 2.94
C ASP A 110 12.09 -13.53 3.59
N SER A 111 11.19 -12.77 2.95
CA SER A 111 9.79 -12.65 3.37
C SER A 111 8.97 -13.91 3.06
N VAL A 112 9.49 -14.83 2.24
CA VAL A 112 8.81 -16.07 1.86
C VAL A 112 7.37 -15.82 1.45
N LEU A 113 7.20 -14.92 0.47
CA LEU A 113 5.89 -14.54 -0.06
C LEU A 113 5.44 -15.53 -1.13
N SER A 114 4.14 -15.77 -1.23
CA SER A 114 3.54 -16.67 -2.21
C SER A 114 2.31 -16.02 -2.85
N HIS A 115 2.31 -15.94 -4.16
CA HIS A 115 1.15 -15.45 -4.91
C HIS A 115 -0.11 -16.32 -4.67
N ALA A 116 0.06 -17.63 -4.54
CA ALA A 116 -1.05 -18.55 -4.27
C ALA A 116 -1.72 -18.32 -2.90
N ASN A 117 -1.03 -17.71 -1.94
CA ASN A 117 -1.59 -17.32 -0.65
C ASN A 117 -2.22 -15.92 -0.67
N GLY A 118 -2.16 -15.22 -1.81
CA GLY A 118 -2.60 -13.84 -1.91
C GLY A 118 -1.65 -12.84 -1.25
N ASP A 119 -0.38 -13.21 -1.04
CA ASP A 119 0.62 -12.33 -0.46
C ASP A 119 0.94 -11.18 -1.41
N VAL A 120 1.24 -10.00 -0.86
CA VAL A 120 1.37 -8.75 -1.63
C VAL A 120 2.55 -7.92 -1.16
N ILE A 121 3.01 -7.01 -2.04
CA ILE A 121 3.96 -5.96 -1.68
C ILE A 121 3.27 -4.61 -1.75
N ILE A 122 3.55 -3.74 -0.78
CA ILE A 122 3.14 -2.33 -0.78
C ILE A 122 4.39 -1.46 -0.64
N GLU A 123 4.57 -0.56 -1.59
CA GLU A 123 5.63 0.44 -1.57
C GLU A 123 5.03 1.83 -1.29
N CYS A 124 5.30 2.37 -0.10
CA CYS A 124 4.85 3.68 0.37
C CYS A 124 6.02 4.58 0.81
N ALA A 125 7.25 4.22 0.49
CA ALA A 125 8.40 5.04 0.84
C ALA A 125 8.40 6.32 -0.01
N GLY A 126 8.92 7.37 0.57
CA GLY A 126 9.08 8.65 -0.11
C GLY A 126 10.29 9.39 0.47
N LYS A 127 10.85 10.31 -0.31
CA LYS A 127 11.92 11.15 0.20
C LYS A 127 11.40 12.05 1.32
N PRO A 128 12.18 12.23 2.41
CA PRO A 128 11.81 13.14 3.47
C PRO A 128 11.70 14.58 2.93
N LYS A 129 10.82 15.38 3.53
CA LYS A 129 10.72 16.81 3.24
C LYS A 129 12.00 17.52 3.66
N GLY A 130 12.56 18.38 2.82
CA GLY A 130 13.74 19.21 3.12
C GLY A 130 14.64 19.49 1.91
N CYS A 131 15.60 20.41 2.04
CA CYS A 131 16.49 20.83 0.96
C CYS A 131 17.38 19.73 0.36
N GLN A 132 17.59 18.62 1.05
CA GLN A 132 18.27 17.44 0.49
C GLN A 132 17.54 16.82 -0.71
N ILE A 133 16.28 17.23 -0.94
CA ILE A 133 15.46 16.83 -2.08
C ILE A 133 15.99 17.37 -3.42
N LEU A 134 16.80 18.43 -3.40
CA LEU A 134 17.31 19.09 -4.62
C LEU A 134 18.41 18.31 -5.34
N ALA A 135 19.22 17.56 -4.62
CA ALA A 135 20.44 16.93 -5.15
C ALA A 135 20.50 15.40 -4.96
N GLY A 136 19.48 14.78 -4.38
CA GLY A 136 19.53 13.35 -4.07
C GLY A 136 19.38 12.48 -5.32
N LYS A 137 20.15 11.38 -5.36
CA LYS A 137 20.01 10.33 -6.37
C LYS A 137 18.56 9.80 -6.38
N PRO A 138 18.03 9.34 -7.53
CA PRO A 138 16.76 8.63 -7.58
C PRO A 138 16.75 7.49 -6.57
N MET A 139 15.66 7.34 -5.81
CA MET A 139 15.54 6.31 -4.77
C MET A 139 14.42 5.32 -5.10
N LEU A 140 13.26 5.82 -5.52
CA LEU A 140 12.07 4.99 -5.72
C LEU A 140 12.21 4.09 -6.95
N LEU A 141 12.59 4.65 -8.09
CA LEU A 141 12.68 3.86 -9.33
C LEU A 141 13.71 2.70 -9.21
N PRO A 142 14.95 2.90 -8.71
CA PRO A 142 15.88 1.77 -8.50
C PRO A 142 15.33 0.72 -7.54
N ALA A 143 14.70 1.14 -6.44
CA ALA A 143 14.12 0.22 -5.46
C ALA A 143 12.95 -0.58 -6.04
N VAL A 144 12.01 0.07 -6.73
CA VAL A 144 10.87 -0.62 -7.38
C VAL A 144 11.36 -1.58 -8.45
N ARG A 145 12.40 -1.21 -9.22
CA ARG A 145 13.02 -2.12 -10.18
C ARG A 145 13.58 -3.37 -9.50
N ALA A 146 14.35 -3.21 -8.42
CA ALA A 146 14.89 -4.33 -7.65
C ALA A 146 13.78 -5.21 -7.04
N ILE A 147 12.70 -4.60 -6.55
CA ILE A 147 11.52 -5.32 -6.05
C ILE A 147 10.88 -6.12 -7.20
N ALA A 148 10.60 -5.50 -8.34
CA ALA A 148 9.94 -6.15 -9.48
C ALA A 148 10.76 -7.32 -10.05
N GLU A 149 12.09 -7.15 -10.20
CA GLU A 149 13.00 -8.21 -10.60
C GLU A 149 12.92 -9.41 -9.64
N THR A 150 12.97 -9.15 -8.33
CA THR A 150 12.93 -10.21 -7.31
C THR A 150 11.54 -10.86 -7.21
N MET A 151 10.47 -10.09 -7.40
CA MET A 151 9.10 -10.65 -7.49
C MET A 151 8.99 -11.68 -8.61
N ARG A 152 9.59 -11.40 -9.78
CA ARG A 152 9.63 -12.35 -10.91
C ARG A 152 10.38 -13.63 -10.55
N GLU A 153 11.54 -13.49 -9.88
CA GLU A 153 12.34 -14.63 -9.43
C GLU A 153 11.57 -15.56 -8.50
N ILE A 154 10.75 -15.02 -7.57
CA ILE A 154 9.99 -15.81 -6.60
C ILE A 154 8.56 -16.14 -7.04
N GLY A 155 8.15 -15.70 -8.24
CA GLY A 155 6.79 -15.92 -8.77
C GLY A 155 5.68 -15.10 -8.10
N LEU A 156 6.02 -14.04 -7.34
CA LEU A 156 5.04 -13.13 -6.76
C LEU A 156 4.55 -12.14 -7.82
N LYS A 157 3.25 -11.81 -7.82
CA LYS A 157 2.65 -10.96 -8.86
C LYS A 157 2.16 -9.60 -8.37
N ARG A 158 1.56 -9.52 -7.18
CA ARG A 158 0.79 -8.35 -6.74
C ARG A 158 1.65 -7.32 -6.02
N ILE A 159 1.60 -6.06 -6.51
CA ILE A 159 2.25 -4.91 -5.89
C ILE A 159 1.40 -3.65 -5.99
N LEU A 160 1.33 -2.87 -4.90
CA LEU A 160 0.82 -1.50 -4.93
C LEU A 160 1.96 -0.52 -4.67
N ILE A 161 2.07 0.49 -5.52
CA ILE A 161 3.12 1.52 -5.46
C ILE A 161 2.46 2.87 -5.24
N GLN A 162 2.87 3.59 -4.20
CA GLN A 162 2.41 4.95 -3.95
C GLN A 162 3.31 5.95 -4.67
N THR A 163 2.70 6.81 -5.48
CA THR A 163 3.35 7.97 -6.09
C THR A 163 2.68 9.26 -5.60
N GLY A 164 2.60 10.29 -6.41
CA GLY A 164 1.86 11.52 -6.12
C GLY A 164 1.03 11.96 -7.31
N ALA A 165 0.09 12.86 -7.06
CA ALA A 165 -0.82 13.43 -8.05
C ALA A 165 -0.11 14.02 -9.27
N MET A 166 1.14 14.50 -9.06
CA MET A 166 1.96 15.10 -10.12
C MET A 166 2.62 14.07 -11.04
N SER A 167 2.54 12.75 -10.74
CA SER A 167 3.01 11.70 -11.63
C SER A 167 2.09 11.61 -12.84
N SER A 168 2.64 11.72 -14.05
CA SER A 168 1.84 11.60 -15.26
C SER A 168 1.54 10.14 -15.57
N ASP A 169 0.29 9.85 -15.89
CA ASP A 169 -0.09 8.61 -16.55
C ASP A 169 0.11 8.78 -18.05
N THR A 170 1.11 8.12 -18.60
CA THR A 170 1.46 8.24 -20.02
C THR A 170 0.40 7.65 -20.96
N ARG A 171 -0.50 6.78 -20.46
CA ARG A 171 -1.66 6.30 -21.25
C ARG A 171 -2.74 7.38 -21.35
N LEU A 172 -2.78 8.30 -20.41
CA LEU A 172 -3.74 9.39 -20.36
C LEU A 172 -3.14 10.71 -20.92
N TYR A 173 -2.54 10.69 -22.11
CA TYR A 173 -2.26 11.92 -22.85
C TYR A 173 -3.53 12.80 -23.07
N ARG A 174 -4.69 12.31 -22.62
CA ARG A 174 -5.97 13.01 -22.58
C ARG A 174 -6.29 13.64 -21.21
N ASP A 175 -5.37 13.59 -20.22
CA ASP A 175 -5.58 14.34 -18.99
C ASP A 175 -5.53 15.86 -19.34
N PRO A 176 -6.65 16.56 -19.31
CA PRO A 176 -6.69 17.98 -19.67
C PRO A 176 -5.82 18.84 -18.73
N SER A 177 -5.42 18.30 -17.58
CA SER A 177 -4.51 18.92 -16.63
C SER A 177 -3.03 18.65 -16.93
N TYR A 178 -2.70 17.85 -17.95
CA TYR A 178 -1.31 17.46 -18.24
C TYR A 178 -0.39 18.65 -18.47
N LEU A 179 -0.81 19.61 -19.31
CA LEU A 179 -0.02 20.82 -19.59
C LEU A 179 0.16 21.68 -18.33
N PHE A 180 -0.88 21.79 -17.52
CA PHE A 180 -0.81 22.51 -16.23
C PHE A 180 0.13 21.79 -15.26
N LYS A 181 0.03 20.47 -15.14
CA LYS A 181 0.93 19.64 -14.30
C LYS A 181 2.38 19.73 -14.80
N ALA A 182 2.61 19.64 -16.11
CA ALA A 182 3.94 19.79 -16.69
C ALA A 182 4.54 21.17 -16.42
N CYS A 183 3.77 22.22 -16.57
CA CYS A 183 4.17 23.58 -16.23
C CYS A 183 4.49 23.73 -14.73
N LEU A 184 3.62 23.22 -13.87
CA LEU A 184 3.83 23.25 -12.42
C LEU A 184 5.09 22.49 -12.00
N VAL A 185 5.33 21.31 -12.58
CA VAL A 185 6.53 20.51 -12.33
C VAL A 185 7.78 21.22 -12.79
N THR A 186 7.76 21.82 -13.97
CA THR A 186 8.94 22.43 -14.58
C THR A 186 9.33 23.73 -13.88
N PHE A 187 8.36 24.60 -13.57
CA PHE A 187 8.62 25.92 -13.03
C PHE A 187 8.52 25.99 -11.51
N MET A 188 7.54 25.31 -10.90
CA MET A 188 7.30 25.40 -9.46
C MET A 188 8.12 24.42 -8.63
N SER A 189 8.46 23.25 -9.18
CA SER A 189 9.18 22.23 -8.40
C SER A 189 10.59 22.65 -8.00
N PRO A 190 11.38 23.38 -8.82
CA PRO A 190 12.67 23.93 -8.39
C PRO A 190 12.50 24.98 -7.29
N LEU A 191 11.49 25.87 -7.45
CA LEU A 191 11.21 26.95 -6.51
C LEU A 191 10.77 26.42 -5.13
N MET A 192 10.02 25.32 -5.11
CA MET A 192 9.53 24.67 -3.88
C MET A 192 10.49 23.64 -3.29
N CYS A 193 11.71 23.50 -3.82
CA CYS A 193 12.68 22.49 -3.36
C CYS A 193 12.16 21.04 -3.41
N ILE A 194 11.24 20.69 -4.31
CA ILE A 194 10.66 19.35 -4.44
C ILE A 194 11.07 18.63 -5.74
N LYS A 195 11.98 19.21 -6.52
CA LYS A 195 12.41 18.71 -7.83
C LYS A 195 12.84 17.22 -7.78
N GLY A 196 13.63 16.83 -6.77
CA GLY A 196 14.10 15.45 -6.65
C GLY A 196 12.99 14.44 -6.37
N MET A 197 12.00 14.82 -5.57
CA MET A 197 10.83 13.97 -5.30
C MET A 197 9.93 13.84 -6.54
N VAL A 198 9.72 14.94 -7.24
CA VAL A 198 8.87 14.95 -8.44
C VAL A 198 9.53 14.16 -9.57
N SER A 199 10.83 14.32 -9.80
CA SER A 199 11.54 13.58 -10.85
C SER A 199 11.58 12.07 -10.61
N ASP A 200 11.71 11.65 -9.36
CA ASP A 200 11.70 10.24 -8.97
C ASP A 200 10.32 9.60 -9.26
N ASN A 201 9.24 10.28 -8.83
CA ASN A 201 7.87 9.86 -9.12
C ASN A 201 7.56 9.88 -10.63
N TYR A 202 8.08 10.87 -11.35
CA TYR A 202 7.85 11.04 -12.78
C TYR A 202 8.48 9.93 -13.62
N ALA A 203 9.65 9.45 -13.21
CA ALA A 203 10.34 8.34 -13.88
C ALA A 203 9.70 6.98 -13.56
N LEU A 204 9.09 6.84 -12.38
CA LEU A 204 8.53 5.58 -11.90
C LEU A 204 7.29 5.14 -12.69
N VAL A 205 6.35 6.06 -12.95
CA VAL A 205 5.10 5.70 -13.63
C VAL A 205 5.34 5.14 -15.05
N PRO A 206 6.14 5.78 -15.94
CA PRO A 206 6.48 5.19 -17.23
C PRO A 206 7.18 3.82 -17.14
N TYR A 207 8.03 3.61 -16.13
CA TYR A 207 8.66 2.32 -15.90
C TYR A 207 7.61 1.24 -15.60
N VAL A 208 6.70 1.50 -14.67
CA VAL A 208 5.62 0.56 -14.32
C VAL A 208 4.81 0.16 -15.56
N TYR A 209 4.41 1.14 -16.37
CA TYR A 209 3.62 0.88 -17.57
C TYR A 209 4.34 0.12 -18.68
N ARG A 210 5.66 0.25 -18.79
CA ARG A 210 6.43 -0.34 -19.87
C ARG A 210 7.09 -1.66 -19.50
N GLU A 211 7.48 -1.80 -18.24
CA GLU A 211 8.40 -2.84 -17.80
C GLU A 211 7.76 -3.81 -16.80
N MET A 212 6.50 -3.58 -16.37
CA MET A 212 5.86 -4.40 -15.35
C MET A 212 4.53 -5.00 -15.80
N ASP A 213 4.28 -5.15 -17.10
CA ASP A 213 3.00 -5.70 -17.61
C ASP A 213 2.76 -7.17 -17.18
N ASP A 214 3.82 -7.89 -16.81
CA ASP A 214 3.77 -9.26 -16.28
C ASP A 214 3.44 -9.35 -14.79
N LEU A 215 3.40 -8.20 -14.08
CA LEU A 215 3.05 -8.08 -12.68
C LEU A 215 1.69 -7.42 -12.51
N GLU A 216 0.98 -7.77 -11.45
CA GLU A 216 -0.31 -7.19 -11.08
C GLU A 216 -0.11 -5.90 -10.29
N TRP A 217 0.31 -4.85 -10.98
CA TRP A 217 0.62 -3.58 -10.32
C TRP A 217 -0.60 -2.67 -10.18
N ILE A 218 -0.58 -1.86 -9.11
CA ILE A 218 -1.50 -0.74 -8.85
C ILE A 218 -0.64 0.47 -8.48
N VAL A 219 -0.87 1.62 -9.11
CA VAL A 219 -0.17 2.87 -8.78
C VAL A 219 -1.14 3.86 -8.17
N SER A 220 -1.06 4.13 -6.87
CA SER A 220 -1.88 5.16 -6.23
C SER A 220 -1.30 6.56 -6.44
N ARG A 221 -2.14 7.52 -6.83
CA ARG A 221 -1.75 8.92 -7.06
C ARG A 221 -2.58 9.87 -6.19
N PRO A 222 -2.30 9.95 -4.89
CA PRO A 222 -2.96 10.88 -3.99
C PRO A 222 -2.53 12.32 -4.26
N GLY A 223 -3.35 13.30 -3.84
CA GLY A 223 -3.01 14.71 -3.79
C GLY A 223 -1.92 15.01 -2.73
N LEU A 224 -1.85 16.27 -2.28
CA LEU A 224 -0.95 16.67 -1.21
C LEU A 224 -1.29 15.90 0.07
N LEU A 225 -0.27 15.31 0.68
CA LEU A 225 -0.45 14.51 1.90
C LEU A 225 -0.26 15.36 3.14
N ALA A 226 -1.16 15.22 4.10
CA ALA A 226 -1.13 15.96 5.37
C ALA A 226 -1.47 15.08 6.57
N GLU A 227 -0.84 15.43 7.70
CA GLU A 227 -1.23 14.91 9.00
C GLU A 227 -2.51 15.61 9.45
N LYS A 228 -3.62 14.99 9.15
CA LYS A 228 -4.96 15.48 9.50
C LYS A 228 -5.82 14.30 9.95
N PRO A 229 -6.83 14.53 10.79
CA PRO A 229 -7.85 13.51 11.06
C PRO A 229 -8.44 12.97 9.77
N SER A 230 -9.04 11.78 9.84
CA SER A 230 -9.79 11.24 8.72
C SER A 230 -10.82 12.26 8.21
N ARG A 231 -10.90 12.38 6.91
CA ARG A 231 -11.93 13.16 6.21
C ARG A 231 -12.98 12.23 5.58
N SER A 232 -12.76 10.92 5.67
CA SER A 232 -13.76 9.92 5.31
C SER A 232 -14.88 9.93 6.36
N THR A 233 -16.11 9.96 5.89
CA THR A 233 -17.34 9.91 6.72
C THR A 233 -18.16 8.72 6.31
N ASP A 234 -19.30 8.47 7.01
CA ASP A 234 -20.24 7.41 6.60
C ASP A 234 -20.77 7.60 5.19
N ALA A 235 -20.89 8.86 4.73
CA ALA A 235 -21.36 9.20 3.39
C ALA A 235 -20.25 9.32 2.34
N LYS A 236 -18.99 9.49 2.74
CA LYS A 236 -17.85 9.70 1.85
C LYS A 236 -16.65 8.86 2.27
N ALA A 237 -15.89 8.41 1.30
CA ALA A 237 -14.62 7.73 1.52
C ALA A 237 -13.58 8.19 0.49
N LEU A 238 -12.30 7.99 0.78
CA LEU A 238 -11.27 8.13 -0.24
C LEU A 238 -11.44 7.02 -1.28
N GLY A 239 -11.48 7.36 -2.56
CA GLY A 239 -11.69 6.41 -3.63
C GLY A 239 -11.16 6.91 -4.97
N VAL A 240 -11.30 6.09 -6.00
CA VAL A 240 -10.90 6.43 -7.37
C VAL A 240 -11.79 7.54 -7.92
N ALA A 241 -11.19 8.59 -8.46
CA ALA A 241 -11.90 9.70 -9.06
C ALA A 241 -11.14 10.29 -10.27
N TRP A 242 -11.83 11.05 -11.10
CA TRP A 242 -11.23 11.78 -12.21
C TRP A 242 -10.44 13.01 -11.76
N SER A 243 -10.84 13.60 -10.63
CA SER A 243 -10.16 14.73 -10.00
C SER A 243 -9.43 14.25 -8.75
N GLU A 244 -8.23 14.77 -8.54
CA GLU A 244 -7.44 14.47 -7.36
C GLU A 244 -7.94 15.26 -6.16
N ALA A 245 -7.92 14.64 -4.97
CA ALA A 245 -8.11 15.39 -3.75
C ALA A 245 -6.94 16.37 -3.59
N PHE A 246 -7.23 17.67 -3.41
CA PHE A 246 -6.18 18.67 -3.21
C PHE A 246 -5.32 18.34 -1.98
N VAL A 247 -5.95 17.90 -0.90
CA VAL A 247 -5.25 17.42 0.30
C VAL A 247 -5.86 16.11 0.75
N THR A 248 -5.03 15.06 0.82
CA THR A 248 -5.39 13.73 1.29
C THR A 248 -4.82 13.50 2.68
N SER A 249 -5.63 13.00 3.61
CA SER A 249 -5.18 12.59 4.93
C SER A 249 -4.35 11.32 4.84
N TYR A 250 -3.25 11.24 5.62
CA TYR A 250 -2.45 10.01 5.71
C TYR A 250 -3.25 8.82 6.21
N VAL A 251 -4.19 9.03 7.13
CA VAL A 251 -5.01 7.94 7.67
C VAL A 251 -5.93 7.36 6.61
N ASP A 252 -6.62 8.22 5.83
CA ASP A 252 -7.54 7.77 4.78
C ASP A 252 -6.79 7.08 3.62
N LEU A 253 -5.61 7.61 3.26
CA LEU A 253 -4.78 6.98 2.24
C LEU A 253 -4.23 5.64 2.72
N GLY A 254 -3.83 5.54 3.99
CA GLY A 254 -3.37 4.29 4.58
C GLY A 254 -4.46 3.22 4.59
N GLU A 255 -5.68 3.57 4.97
CA GLU A 255 -6.84 2.68 4.93
C GLU A 255 -7.16 2.23 3.50
N TRP A 256 -7.23 3.18 2.58
CA TRP A 256 -7.49 2.88 1.17
C TRP A 256 -6.42 1.94 0.59
N THR A 257 -5.14 2.24 0.82
CA THR A 257 -4.00 1.47 0.29
C THR A 257 -4.01 0.03 0.82
N ALA A 258 -4.25 -0.16 2.13
CA ALA A 258 -4.30 -1.47 2.75
C ALA A 258 -5.42 -2.37 2.16
N LYS A 259 -6.52 -1.77 1.71
CA LYS A 259 -7.64 -2.48 1.06
C LYS A 259 -7.44 -2.62 -0.44
N ALA A 260 -6.94 -1.57 -1.11
CA ALA A 260 -6.83 -1.49 -2.56
C ALA A 260 -5.85 -2.52 -3.15
N VAL A 261 -4.79 -2.87 -2.40
CA VAL A 261 -3.81 -3.86 -2.87
C VAL A 261 -4.44 -5.23 -3.14
N PHE A 262 -5.55 -5.56 -2.48
CA PHE A 262 -6.29 -6.81 -2.66
C PHE A 262 -7.44 -6.69 -3.68
N ASN A 263 -7.72 -5.50 -4.21
CA ASN A 263 -8.78 -5.31 -5.19
C ASN A 263 -8.29 -5.63 -6.61
N ALA A 264 -8.85 -6.69 -7.20
CA ALA A 264 -8.50 -7.11 -8.56
C ALA A 264 -8.90 -6.09 -9.63
N ASP A 265 -9.97 -5.31 -9.42
CA ASP A 265 -10.44 -4.30 -10.38
C ASP A 265 -9.47 -3.13 -10.54
N LEU A 266 -8.52 -2.96 -9.61
CA LEU A 266 -7.51 -1.92 -9.65
C LEU A 266 -6.20 -2.35 -10.30
N VAL A 267 -6.07 -3.62 -10.66
CA VAL A 267 -4.86 -4.14 -11.32
C VAL A 267 -4.64 -3.43 -12.66
N HIS A 268 -3.39 -3.10 -12.96
CA HIS A 268 -2.97 -2.33 -14.14
C HIS A 268 -3.63 -0.95 -14.23
N THR A 269 -3.98 -0.35 -13.08
CA THR A 269 -4.51 1.01 -13.03
C THR A 269 -3.63 1.94 -12.21
N SER A 270 -3.70 3.23 -12.54
CA SER A 270 -3.03 4.27 -11.78
C SER A 270 -4.02 5.37 -11.36
N PRO A 271 -4.90 5.06 -10.39
CA PRO A 271 -5.99 5.95 -10.01
C PRO A 271 -5.52 7.23 -9.34
N SER A 272 -6.10 8.34 -9.75
CA SER A 272 -6.19 9.54 -8.93
C SER A 272 -7.18 9.31 -7.80
N LEU A 273 -6.91 9.89 -6.63
CA LEU A 273 -7.72 9.67 -5.44
C LEU A 273 -8.39 10.96 -4.97
N ALA A 274 -9.69 10.89 -4.70
CA ALA A 274 -10.48 11.97 -4.12
C ALA A 274 -11.50 11.41 -3.11
N TYR A 275 -12.14 12.31 -2.34
CA TYR A 275 -13.22 11.92 -1.44
C TYR A 275 -14.53 11.82 -2.22
N VAL A 276 -14.98 10.60 -2.45
CA VAL A 276 -16.18 10.26 -3.22
C VAL A 276 -17.29 9.75 -2.31
N LYS A 277 -18.55 9.89 -2.74
CA LYS A 277 -19.70 9.29 -2.03
C LYS A 277 -19.55 7.77 -1.99
N ARG A 278 -19.83 7.16 -0.85
CA ARG A 278 -19.95 5.69 -0.75
C ARG A 278 -21.16 5.26 -1.56
N LYS A 279 -20.96 4.25 -2.39
CA LYS A 279 -22.04 3.59 -3.11
C LYS A 279 -22.75 2.59 -2.21
#